data_329d0bc6714fb830de4c9ef32c1f1ec9
#
_entry.id   329d0bc6714fb830de4c9ef32c1f1ec9
#
_cell.length_a   1.000
_cell.length_b   1.000
_cell.length_c   1.000
_cell.angle_alpha   90.00
_cell.angle_beta   90.00
_cell.angle_gamma   90.00
#
_symmetry.space_group_name_H-M   'P 1'
#
loop_
_entity.id
_entity.type
_entity.pdbx_description
1 polymer ?
#
loop_
_entity_poly.entity_id
_entity_poly.type
_entity_poly.pdbx_seq_one_letter_code
_entity_poly.pdbx_strand_id
1 'polypeptide(L)'
;DLFKAFDSVRWEFIWDALELLGFPTRFSSWIRTCVTSPMFSVNINGSLHGYFPGKRGLRQGDPISPFLFVICMEVFSRILDSLISASASFKYHWRCGKTSISHLCFADDLILFCYGNLESVLVLKHALDIFSSLSGLNINFSKSLMFTAGISLEVRDSIEAVMGVRNGALPLCYLGVPLITFKLRAVDCVTLEGKIVRRVKVWTNNFLSFAGRLQLVQSVLFSMQAYWCYHFIFPKRVVKSIEATLRNFLWKGPSLASSGAKISWDLVARSKDEGGLGVQRIDDWNRAAMAMHA
;
A
#
# COMPACT_ATOMS: atom_id res chain seq x y z
N ASP A 1 -8.84 5.20 -3.39
CA ASP A 1 -8.77 3.98 -4.21
C ASP A 1 -9.45 4.26 -5.56
N LEU A 2 -8.80 3.87 -6.66
CA LEU A 2 -9.33 3.96 -8.02
C LEU A 2 -9.94 2.62 -8.44
N PHE A 3 -11.09 2.67 -9.13
CA PHE A 3 -11.80 1.47 -9.52
C PHE A 3 -11.12 0.77 -10.69
N LYS A 4 -10.63 -0.48 -10.49
CA LYS A 4 -9.93 -1.28 -11.51
C LYS A 4 -8.90 -0.46 -12.28
N ALA A 5 -8.02 0.24 -11.58
CA ALA A 5 -7.16 1.27 -12.12
C ALA A 5 -6.41 0.83 -13.39
N PHE A 6 -5.66 -0.27 -13.34
CA PHE A 6 -4.93 -0.78 -14.51
C PHE A 6 -5.84 -1.19 -15.68
N ASP A 7 -7.04 -1.69 -15.42
CA ASP A 7 -7.96 -2.17 -16.46
C ASP A 7 -8.77 -1.03 -17.10
N SER A 8 -8.82 0.15 -16.45
CA SER A 8 -9.74 1.22 -16.81
C SER A 8 -9.11 2.35 -17.62
N VAL A 9 -7.80 2.51 -17.58
CA VAL A 9 -7.07 3.61 -18.27
C VAL A 9 -7.39 3.61 -19.76
N ARG A 10 -7.80 4.74 -20.29
CA ARG A 10 -7.98 4.94 -21.73
C ARG A 10 -6.64 5.07 -22.42
N TRP A 11 -6.46 4.40 -23.54
CA TRP A 11 -5.20 4.46 -24.29
C TRP A 11 -4.93 5.84 -24.87
N GLU A 12 -5.97 6.53 -25.34
CA GLU A 12 -5.88 7.90 -25.86
C GLU A 12 -5.25 8.82 -24.80
N PHE A 13 -5.72 8.71 -23.54
CA PHE A 13 -5.18 9.50 -22.44
C PHE A 13 -3.68 9.22 -22.19
N ILE A 14 -3.23 7.97 -22.36
CA ILE A 14 -1.79 7.64 -22.24
C ILE A 14 -0.99 8.37 -23.32
N TRP A 15 -1.52 8.41 -24.57
CA TRP A 15 -0.85 9.08 -25.69
C TRP A 15 -0.76 10.58 -25.46
N ASP A 16 -1.85 11.20 -25.04
CA ASP A 16 -1.92 12.61 -24.72
C ASP A 16 -0.96 12.96 -23.55
N ALA A 17 -0.88 12.10 -22.54
CA ALA A 17 0.04 12.26 -21.41
C ALA A 17 1.52 12.20 -21.84
N LEU A 18 1.88 11.25 -22.71
CA LEU A 18 3.24 11.15 -23.24
C LEU A 18 3.62 12.38 -24.08
N GLU A 19 2.70 12.89 -24.89
CA GLU A 19 2.89 14.10 -25.69
C GLU A 19 3.03 15.34 -24.80
N LEU A 20 2.14 15.52 -23.82
CA LEU A 20 2.16 16.62 -22.85
C LEU A 20 3.49 16.67 -22.05
N LEU A 21 4.06 15.52 -21.76
CA LEU A 21 5.32 15.39 -21.02
C LEU A 21 6.55 15.49 -21.94
N GLY A 22 6.37 15.68 -23.26
CA GLY A 22 7.45 15.91 -24.22
C GLY A 22 8.23 14.64 -24.60
N PHE A 23 7.64 13.45 -24.49
CA PHE A 23 8.29 12.23 -24.96
C PHE A 23 8.46 12.23 -26.47
N PRO A 24 9.62 11.76 -27.01
CA PRO A 24 9.86 11.71 -28.44
C PRO A 24 8.81 10.86 -29.17
N THR A 25 8.31 11.30 -30.31
CA THR A 25 7.27 10.62 -31.10
C THR A 25 7.61 9.16 -31.41
N ARG A 26 8.89 8.89 -31.71
CA ARG A 26 9.37 7.52 -31.97
C ARG A 26 9.23 6.63 -30.73
N PHE A 27 9.54 7.15 -29.54
CA PHE A 27 9.39 6.42 -28.28
C PHE A 27 7.90 6.16 -27.98
N SER A 28 7.06 7.18 -28.11
CA SER A 28 5.60 7.06 -27.94
C SER A 28 5.00 6.04 -28.91
N SER A 29 5.50 5.95 -30.13
CA SER A 29 5.09 4.92 -31.11
C SER A 29 5.43 3.51 -30.65
N TRP A 30 6.61 3.28 -30.06
CA TRP A 30 6.99 1.98 -29.51
C TRP A 30 6.10 1.60 -28.32
N ILE A 31 5.84 2.54 -27.39
CA ILE A 31 4.92 2.33 -26.27
C ILE A 31 3.54 1.95 -26.80
N ARG A 32 3.03 2.69 -27.78
CA ARG A 32 1.73 2.38 -28.40
C ARG A 32 1.69 0.95 -28.92
N THR A 33 2.69 0.53 -29.63
CA THR A 33 2.78 -0.85 -30.14
C THR A 33 2.77 -1.87 -29.01
N CYS A 34 3.57 -1.66 -27.96
CA CYS A 34 3.62 -2.57 -26.79
C CYS A 34 2.26 -2.68 -26.08
N VAL A 35 1.53 -1.58 -25.94
CA VAL A 35 0.25 -1.53 -25.23
C VAL A 35 -0.89 -2.11 -26.05
N THR A 36 -0.90 -1.91 -27.38
CA THR A 36 -2.03 -2.28 -28.25
C THR A 36 -1.89 -3.64 -28.91
N SER A 37 -0.69 -4.23 -28.99
CA SER A 37 -0.45 -5.52 -29.64
C SER A 37 -0.93 -6.76 -28.87
N PRO A 38 -1.10 -6.77 -27.53
CA PRO A 38 -1.53 -7.96 -26.81
C PRO A 38 -2.91 -8.42 -27.21
N MET A 39 -3.01 -9.76 -27.38
CA MET A 39 -4.28 -10.45 -27.64
C MET A 39 -4.64 -11.27 -26.40
N PHE A 40 -5.94 -11.43 -26.15
CA PHE A 40 -6.48 -12.07 -24.95
C PHE A 40 -7.34 -13.28 -25.31
N SER A 41 -7.29 -14.30 -24.45
CA SER A 41 -8.22 -15.43 -24.46
C SER A 41 -8.77 -15.65 -23.06
N VAL A 42 -9.97 -16.17 -22.96
CA VAL A 42 -10.62 -16.51 -21.67
C VAL A 42 -10.41 -17.98 -21.38
N ASN A 43 -9.93 -18.31 -20.19
CA ASN A 43 -9.84 -19.70 -19.74
C ASN A 43 -11.16 -20.08 -19.05
N ILE A 44 -11.88 -21.04 -19.62
CA ILE A 44 -13.11 -21.60 -19.06
C ILE A 44 -12.88 -23.09 -18.83
N ASN A 45 -12.94 -23.52 -17.56
CA ASN A 45 -12.75 -24.91 -17.15
C ASN A 45 -11.47 -25.57 -17.73
N GLY A 46 -10.37 -24.82 -17.81
CA GLY A 46 -9.08 -25.31 -18.33
C GLY A 46 -8.90 -25.21 -19.84
N SER A 47 -9.92 -24.80 -20.61
CA SER A 47 -9.85 -24.59 -22.05
C SER A 47 -9.80 -23.10 -22.39
N LEU A 48 -8.93 -22.72 -23.34
CA LEU A 48 -8.83 -21.35 -23.84
C LEU A 48 -9.89 -21.09 -24.91
N HIS A 49 -10.67 -20.02 -24.73
CA HIS A 49 -11.73 -19.61 -25.64
C HIS A 49 -11.54 -18.15 -26.08
N GLY A 50 -11.79 -17.91 -27.36
CA GLY A 50 -11.67 -16.61 -27.99
C GLY A 50 -10.21 -16.17 -28.19
N TYR A 51 -10.05 -15.22 -29.09
CA TYR A 51 -8.77 -14.52 -29.34
C TYR A 51 -9.12 -13.11 -29.79
N PHE A 52 -8.99 -12.13 -28.90
CA PHE A 52 -9.47 -10.78 -29.14
C PHE A 52 -8.48 -9.73 -28.64
N PRO A 53 -8.40 -8.55 -29.30
CA PRO A 53 -7.55 -7.45 -28.88
C PRO A 53 -8.13 -6.74 -27.65
N GLY A 54 -7.25 -6.17 -26.82
CA GLY A 54 -7.64 -5.17 -25.82
C GLY A 54 -8.15 -3.89 -26.48
N LYS A 55 -8.91 -3.09 -25.74
CA LYS A 55 -9.39 -1.77 -26.19
C LYS A 55 -9.03 -0.64 -25.23
N ARG A 56 -8.65 -0.96 -24.00
CA ARG A 56 -8.24 -0.05 -22.94
C ARG A 56 -7.47 -0.81 -21.85
N GLY A 57 -6.90 -0.07 -20.93
CA GLY A 57 -6.20 -0.63 -19.76
C GLY A 57 -4.73 -0.93 -20.04
N LEU A 58 -4.02 -1.14 -18.96
CA LEU A 58 -2.62 -1.53 -18.91
C LEU A 58 -2.52 -2.96 -18.38
N ARG A 59 -1.73 -3.79 -19.03
CA ARG A 59 -1.60 -5.20 -18.66
C ARG A 59 -0.93 -5.35 -17.30
N GLN A 60 -1.58 -6.02 -16.36
CA GLN A 60 -0.99 -6.36 -15.06
C GLN A 60 0.11 -7.41 -15.26
N GLY A 61 1.29 -7.14 -14.69
CA GLY A 61 2.48 -7.99 -14.83
C GLY A 61 3.40 -7.63 -16.00
N ASP A 62 3.01 -6.69 -16.86
CA ASP A 62 3.91 -6.13 -17.86
C ASP A 62 4.86 -5.12 -17.21
N PRO A 63 6.19 -5.23 -17.41
CA PRO A 63 7.17 -4.33 -16.78
C PRO A 63 6.96 -2.84 -17.08
N ILE A 64 6.36 -2.47 -18.22
CA ILE A 64 6.14 -1.08 -18.60
C ILE A 64 4.87 -0.48 -17.97
N SER A 65 3.89 -1.29 -17.63
CA SER A 65 2.58 -0.84 -17.15
C SER A 65 2.65 0.05 -15.90
N PRO A 66 3.46 -0.26 -14.86
CA PRO A 66 3.59 0.61 -13.71
C PRO A 66 4.13 2.01 -14.06
N PHE A 67 5.09 2.10 -14.99
CA PHE A 67 5.65 3.38 -15.42
C PHE A 67 4.62 4.23 -16.17
N LEU A 68 3.84 3.62 -17.06
CA LEU A 68 2.77 4.32 -17.77
C LEU A 68 1.68 4.77 -16.81
N PHE A 69 1.38 3.99 -15.79
CA PHE A 69 0.41 4.38 -14.77
C PHE A 69 0.90 5.59 -13.95
N VAL A 70 2.19 5.62 -13.58
CA VAL A 70 2.81 6.79 -12.92
C VAL A 70 2.72 8.03 -13.81
N ILE A 71 2.96 7.91 -15.12
CA ILE A 71 2.80 8.99 -16.08
C ILE A 71 1.36 9.51 -16.10
N CYS A 72 0.37 8.63 -16.07
CA CYS A 72 -1.03 9.03 -15.95
C CYS A 72 -1.33 9.78 -14.65
N MET A 73 -0.76 9.34 -13.53
CA MET A 73 -0.94 10.01 -12.22
C MET A 73 -0.20 11.35 -12.14
N GLU A 74 0.90 11.53 -12.87
CA GLU A 74 1.57 12.83 -13.01
C GLU A 74 0.64 13.87 -13.67
N VAL A 75 -0.16 13.47 -14.65
CA VAL A 75 -1.16 14.37 -15.25
C VAL A 75 -2.21 14.77 -14.22
N PHE A 76 -2.66 13.84 -13.36
CA PHE A 76 -3.54 14.19 -12.25
C PHE A 76 -2.92 15.25 -11.33
N SER A 77 -1.65 15.08 -10.95
CA SER A 77 -0.93 16.03 -10.11
C SER A 77 -0.92 17.43 -10.75
N ARG A 78 -0.65 17.52 -12.04
CA ARG A 78 -0.64 18.80 -12.78
C ARG A 78 -2.01 19.45 -12.90
N ILE A 79 -3.08 18.65 -13.12
CA ILE A 79 -4.46 19.14 -13.10
C ILE A 79 -4.78 19.76 -11.74
N LEU A 80 -4.47 19.02 -10.66
CA LEU A 80 -4.73 19.45 -9.29
C LEU A 80 -3.97 20.73 -8.95
N ASP A 81 -2.67 20.78 -9.24
CA ASP A 81 -1.82 21.96 -8.98
C ASP A 81 -2.29 23.20 -9.78
N SER A 82 -2.72 23.01 -11.02
CA SER A 82 -3.30 24.08 -11.84
C SER A 82 -4.58 24.65 -11.23
N LEU A 83 -5.50 23.78 -10.78
CA LEU A 83 -6.76 24.18 -10.16
C LEU A 83 -6.54 24.86 -8.79
N ILE A 84 -5.62 24.34 -7.99
CA ILE A 84 -5.24 24.95 -6.70
C ILE A 84 -4.66 26.34 -6.92
N SER A 85 -3.75 26.49 -7.89
CA SER A 85 -3.11 27.76 -8.21
C SER A 85 -4.09 28.81 -8.76
N ALA A 86 -5.11 28.37 -9.48
CA ALA A 86 -6.17 29.23 -10.01
C ALA A 86 -7.23 29.60 -8.96
N SER A 87 -7.30 28.88 -7.84
CA SER A 87 -8.34 29.06 -6.81
C SER A 87 -7.86 29.96 -5.70
N ALA A 88 -8.48 31.13 -5.55
CA ALA A 88 -8.24 32.01 -4.40
C ALA A 88 -8.83 31.46 -3.05
N SER A 89 -9.75 30.51 -3.12
CA SER A 89 -10.47 29.96 -1.96
C SER A 89 -9.86 28.66 -1.42
N PHE A 90 -8.98 27.99 -2.18
CA PHE A 90 -8.35 26.76 -1.73
C PHE A 90 -7.40 27.02 -0.56
N LYS A 91 -7.52 26.21 0.49
CA LYS A 91 -6.62 26.24 1.65
C LYS A 91 -5.99 24.86 1.87
N TYR A 92 -4.67 24.84 1.99
CA TYR A 92 -3.96 23.63 2.39
C TYR A 92 -4.30 23.24 3.83
N HIS A 93 -4.23 21.96 4.12
CA HIS A 93 -4.21 21.49 5.50
C HIS A 93 -3.06 22.20 6.26
N TRP A 94 -3.31 22.64 7.49
CA TRP A 94 -2.40 23.51 8.25
C TRP A 94 -0.97 22.95 8.40
N ARG A 95 -0.80 21.63 8.44
CA ARG A 95 0.52 20.97 8.47
C ARG A 95 1.17 20.86 7.09
N CYS A 96 0.41 20.88 6.04
CA CYS A 96 0.87 20.72 4.66
C CYS A 96 1.13 22.07 3.96
N GLY A 97 0.68 23.18 4.55
CA GLY A 97 0.77 24.50 3.92
C GLY A 97 2.20 24.97 3.62
N LYS A 98 3.18 24.66 4.50
CA LYS A 98 4.58 25.04 4.28
C LYS A 98 5.24 24.30 3.11
N THR A 99 4.82 23.07 2.85
CA THR A 99 5.35 22.18 1.81
C THR A 99 4.44 22.09 0.60
N SER A 100 3.28 22.79 0.64
CA SER A 100 2.26 22.77 -0.40
C SER A 100 1.81 21.37 -0.82
N ILE A 101 1.78 20.42 0.14
CA ILE A 101 1.34 19.05 -0.14
C ILE A 101 -0.19 19.02 -0.19
N SER A 102 -0.74 18.73 -1.37
CA SER A 102 -2.16 18.55 -1.65
C SER A 102 -2.58 17.09 -1.77
N HIS A 103 -1.63 16.21 -2.16
CA HIS A 103 -1.91 14.80 -2.40
C HIS A 103 -0.68 13.91 -2.22
N LEU A 104 -0.92 12.62 -2.06
CA LEU A 104 0.07 11.55 -2.15
C LEU A 104 -0.53 10.43 -3.01
N CYS A 105 0.24 9.95 -3.98
CA CYS A 105 -0.13 8.86 -4.86
C CYS A 105 0.82 7.69 -4.68
N PHE A 106 0.28 6.48 -4.59
CA PHE A 106 1.05 5.25 -4.69
C PHE A 106 0.23 4.22 -5.47
N ALA A 107 0.61 3.99 -6.72
CA ALA A 107 -0.19 3.25 -7.68
C ALA A 107 -1.65 3.78 -7.72
N ASP A 108 -2.64 2.94 -7.42
CA ASP A 108 -4.06 3.28 -7.38
C ASP A 108 -4.54 3.90 -6.06
N ASP A 109 -3.70 3.87 -5.02
CA ASP A 109 -4.00 4.52 -3.76
C ASP A 109 -3.70 6.02 -3.82
N LEU A 110 -4.73 6.84 -3.62
CA LEU A 110 -4.66 8.30 -3.65
C LEU A 110 -5.13 8.87 -2.32
N ILE A 111 -4.29 9.68 -1.67
CA ILE A 111 -4.66 10.47 -0.49
C ILE A 111 -4.65 11.95 -0.90
N LEU A 112 -5.73 12.66 -0.57
CA LEU A 112 -5.87 14.09 -0.81
C LEU A 112 -5.92 14.83 0.53
N PHE A 113 -5.29 16.00 0.60
CA PHE A 113 -5.22 16.83 1.80
C PHE A 113 -5.70 18.25 1.48
N CYS A 114 -6.64 18.74 2.25
CA CYS A 114 -7.03 20.14 2.23
C CYS A 114 -7.48 20.62 3.62
N TYR A 115 -7.73 21.90 3.75
CA TYR A 115 -8.43 22.43 4.92
C TYR A 115 -9.89 21.95 4.91
N GLY A 116 -10.48 21.78 6.10
CA GLY A 116 -11.83 21.22 6.27
C GLY A 116 -12.94 22.23 5.97
N ASN A 117 -12.95 22.85 4.81
CA ASN A 117 -14.00 23.72 4.31
C ASN A 117 -14.52 23.24 2.94
N LEU A 118 -15.74 23.59 2.62
CA LEU A 118 -16.42 23.13 1.42
C LEU A 118 -15.72 23.61 0.14
N GLU A 119 -15.21 24.84 0.12
CA GLU A 119 -14.56 25.44 -1.05
C GLU A 119 -13.30 24.64 -1.46
N SER A 120 -12.45 24.28 -0.50
CA SER A 120 -11.24 23.49 -0.78
C SER A 120 -11.60 22.09 -1.27
N VAL A 121 -12.62 21.48 -0.70
CA VAL A 121 -13.09 20.14 -1.12
C VAL A 121 -13.67 20.16 -2.52
N LEU A 122 -14.38 21.22 -2.90
CA LEU A 122 -14.91 21.39 -4.27
C LEU A 122 -13.81 21.47 -5.30
N VAL A 123 -12.67 22.11 -5.01
CA VAL A 123 -11.51 22.14 -5.90
C VAL A 123 -10.95 20.74 -6.11
N LEU A 124 -10.80 19.95 -5.02
CA LEU A 124 -10.34 18.55 -5.11
C LEU A 124 -11.32 17.69 -5.91
N LYS A 125 -12.62 17.85 -5.66
CA LYS A 125 -13.68 17.13 -6.38
C LYS A 125 -13.63 17.45 -7.88
N HIS A 126 -13.49 18.71 -8.23
CA HIS A 126 -13.40 19.15 -9.63
C HIS A 126 -12.17 18.55 -10.33
N ALA A 127 -11.00 18.53 -9.66
CA ALA A 127 -9.81 17.88 -10.19
C ALA A 127 -10.03 16.38 -10.48
N LEU A 128 -10.67 15.68 -9.55
CA LEU A 128 -11.01 14.25 -9.70
C LEU A 128 -11.99 14.02 -10.86
N ASP A 129 -12.99 14.88 -11.02
CA ASP A 129 -13.98 14.77 -12.09
C ASP A 129 -13.35 15.01 -13.48
N ILE A 130 -12.49 16.03 -13.62
CA ILE A 130 -11.72 16.27 -14.85
C ILE A 130 -10.84 15.06 -15.15
N PHE A 131 -10.05 14.62 -14.19
CA PHE A 131 -9.16 13.48 -14.38
C PHE A 131 -9.91 12.21 -14.77
N SER A 132 -11.01 11.92 -14.10
CA SER A 132 -11.85 10.76 -14.40
C SER A 132 -12.42 10.82 -15.83
N SER A 133 -12.88 12.00 -16.27
CA SER A 133 -13.44 12.19 -17.61
C SER A 133 -12.41 11.98 -18.72
N LEU A 134 -11.16 12.38 -18.48
CA LEU A 134 -10.05 12.27 -19.43
C LEU A 134 -9.46 10.84 -19.44
N SER A 135 -9.08 10.35 -18.27
CA SER A 135 -8.33 9.09 -18.12
C SER A 135 -9.18 7.82 -18.15
N GLY A 136 -10.47 7.93 -17.84
CA GLY A 136 -11.34 6.78 -17.58
C GLY A 136 -11.15 6.16 -16.19
N LEU A 137 -10.30 6.75 -15.33
CA LEU A 137 -10.05 6.30 -13.96
C LEU A 137 -11.09 6.90 -13.01
N ASN A 138 -11.99 6.08 -12.51
CA ASN A 138 -13.06 6.50 -11.61
C ASN A 138 -12.71 6.22 -10.15
N ILE A 139 -13.23 7.04 -9.24
CA ILE A 139 -13.10 6.82 -7.80
C ILE A 139 -13.91 5.60 -7.39
N ASN A 140 -13.34 4.76 -6.56
CA ASN A 140 -14.04 3.66 -5.91
C ASN A 140 -14.70 4.14 -4.61
N PHE A 141 -15.90 4.68 -4.70
CA PHE A 141 -16.64 5.22 -3.55
C PHE A 141 -16.86 4.20 -2.43
N SER A 142 -16.98 2.91 -2.75
CA SER A 142 -17.20 1.86 -1.73
C SER A 142 -15.97 1.58 -0.88
N LYS A 143 -14.76 1.83 -1.39
CA LYS A 143 -13.49 1.64 -0.69
C LYS A 143 -12.85 2.93 -0.21
N SER A 144 -13.28 4.08 -0.75
CA SER A 144 -12.77 5.38 -0.35
C SER A 144 -13.39 5.85 0.96
N LEU A 145 -12.59 6.49 1.79
CA LEU A 145 -12.99 7.05 3.08
C LEU A 145 -12.51 8.49 3.21
N MET A 146 -13.28 9.28 3.90
CA MET A 146 -12.94 10.65 4.29
C MET A 146 -12.59 10.68 5.78
N PHE A 147 -11.61 11.47 6.16
CA PHE A 147 -11.22 11.67 7.56
C PHE A 147 -11.23 13.17 7.85
N THR A 148 -12.01 13.57 8.82
CA THR A 148 -12.17 14.99 9.20
C THR A 148 -11.81 15.21 10.66
N ALA A 149 -11.22 16.34 10.96
CA ALA A 149 -10.89 16.76 12.31
C ALA A 149 -11.10 18.27 12.49
N GLY A 150 -11.65 18.68 13.64
CA GLY A 150 -11.79 20.11 14.00
C GLY A 150 -12.85 20.87 13.21
N ILE A 151 -13.81 20.19 12.59
CA ILE A 151 -14.95 20.80 11.87
C ILE A 151 -16.28 20.43 12.55
N SER A 152 -17.32 21.24 12.31
CA SER A 152 -18.68 20.95 12.80
C SER A 152 -19.29 19.76 12.07
N LEU A 153 -20.31 19.13 12.67
CA LEU A 153 -21.03 18.02 12.06
C LEU A 153 -21.72 18.45 10.75
N GLU A 154 -22.28 19.65 10.71
CA GLU A 154 -22.96 20.20 9.53
C GLU A 154 -22.00 20.33 8.33
N VAL A 155 -20.79 20.86 8.56
CA VAL A 155 -19.76 20.98 7.51
C VAL A 155 -19.28 19.61 7.06
N ARG A 156 -19.09 18.68 8.01
CA ARG A 156 -18.71 17.29 7.67
C ARG A 156 -19.76 16.63 6.78
N ASP A 157 -21.04 16.73 7.15
CA ASP A 157 -22.13 16.09 6.42
C ASP A 157 -22.29 16.71 5.01
N SER A 158 -22.07 18.03 4.89
CA SER A 158 -22.02 18.71 3.60
C SER A 158 -20.87 18.22 2.72
N ILE A 159 -19.67 18.02 3.28
CA ILE A 159 -18.52 17.49 2.56
C ILE A 159 -18.77 16.03 2.14
N GLU A 160 -19.35 15.21 3.01
CA GLU A 160 -19.72 13.82 2.72
C GLU A 160 -20.71 13.74 1.55
N ALA A 161 -21.72 14.60 1.55
CA ALA A 161 -22.70 14.69 0.47
C ALA A 161 -22.06 15.08 -0.88
N VAL A 162 -21.12 16.03 -0.88
CA VAL A 162 -20.43 16.48 -2.10
C VAL A 162 -19.46 15.43 -2.63
N MET A 163 -18.67 14.82 -1.75
CA MET A 163 -17.66 13.84 -2.17
C MET A 163 -18.24 12.47 -2.47
N GLY A 164 -19.37 12.12 -1.90
CA GLY A 164 -19.99 10.80 -2.02
C GLY A 164 -19.20 9.67 -1.33
N VAL A 165 -18.31 10.02 -0.38
CA VAL A 165 -17.48 9.07 0.39
C VAL A 165 -17.81 9.16 1.87
N ARG A 166 -17.83 8.02 2.56
CA ARG A 166 -18.19 7.93 3.98
C ARG A 166 -17.08 8.45 4.87
N ASN A 167 -17.45 9.00 6.00
CA ASN A 167 -16.51 9.36 7.06
C ASN A 167 -15.93 8.08 7.69
N GLY A 168 -14.61 7.98 7.77
CA GLY A 168 -13.87 6.88 8.38
C GLY A 168 -13.40 7.19 9.79
N ALA A 169 -12.92 6.16 10.49
CA ALA A 169 -12.29 6.30 11.80
C ALA A 169 -10.81 5.94 11.73
N LEU A 170 -9.97 6.70 12.44
CA LEU A 170 -8.55 6.39 12.59
C LEU A 170 -8.34 5.26 13.62
N PRO A 171 -7.30 4.42 13.48
CA PRO A 171 -6.23 4.51 12.49
C PRO A 171 -6.61 3.93 11.13
N LEU A 172 -6.21 4.64 10.07
CA LEU A 172 -6.28 4.15 8.69
C LEU A 172 -5.06 3.26 8.41
N CYS A 173 -5.24 2.15 7.69
CA CYS A 173 -4.12 1.41 7.10
C CYS A 173 -3.81 1.98 5.71
N TYR A 174 -2.57 2.44 5.52
CA TYR A 174 -2.07 2.90 4.23
C TYR A 174 -0.80 2.12 3.88
N LEU A 175 -0.75 1.54 2.69
CA LEU A 175 0.35 0.68 2.23
C LEU A 175 0.72 -0.44 3.21
N GLY A 176 -0.28 -1.00 3.89
CA GLY A 176 -0.09 -2.14 4.80
C GLY A 176 0.37 -1.80 6.21
N VAL A 177 0.55 -0.51 6.54
CA VAL A 177 0.90 -0.02 7.88
C VAL A 177 -0.15 0.97 8.40
N PRO A 178 -0.33 1.10 9.74
CA PRO A 178 -1.25 2.07 10.30
C PRO A 178 -0.73 3.49 10.14
N LEU A 179 -1.56 4.40 9.64
CA LEU A 179 -1.26 5.83 9.59
C LEU A 179 -1.59 6.43 10.97
N ILE A 180 -0.58 6.73 11.76
CA ILE A 180 -0.71 7.21 13.13
C ILE A 180 0.14 8.47 13.35
N THR A 181 -0.31 9.34 14.24
CA THR A 181 0.39 10.59 14.61
C THR A 181 1.20 10.50 15.91
N PHE A 182 1.21 9.33 16.54
CA PHE A 182 1.86 9.07 17.82
C PHE A 182 2.74 7.82 17.73
N LYS A 183 3.48 7.51 18.79
CA LYS A 183 4.29 6.27 18.86
C LYS A 183 3.41 5.04 18.69
N LEU A 184 3.89 4.08 17.91
CA LEU A 184 3.21 2.79 17.69
C LEU A 184 2.91 2.09 19.03
N ARG A 185 1.66 1.73 19.27
CA ARG A 185 1.21 1.01 20.47
C ARG A 185 1.00 -0.47 20.14
N ALA A 186 0.98 -1.30 21.16
CA ALA A 186 0.75 -2.75 20.99
C ALA A 186 -0.61 -3.04 20.32
N VAL A 187 -1.64 -2.24 20.59
CA VAL A 187 -2.96 -2.39 19.96
C VAL A 187 -2.92 -2.15 18.45
N ASP A 188 -2.05 -1.27 17.98
CA ASP A 188 -1.91 -0.95 16.57
C ASP A 188 -1.20 -2.09 15.79
N CYS A 189 -0.50 -2.99 16.52
CA CYS A 189 0.22 -4.14 15.95
C CYS A 189 -0.58 -5.45 15.91
N VAL A 190 -1.80 -5.49 16.46
CA VAL A 190 -2.63 -6.72 16.54
C VAL A 190 -2.84 -7.35 15.15
N THR A 191 -3.00 -6.52 14.12
CA THR A 191 -3.16 -7.00 12.74
C THR A 191 -1.91 -7.69 12.22
N LEU A 192 -0.71 -7.20 12.55
CA LEU A 192 0.57 -7.81 12.18
C LEU A 192 0.77 -9.14 12.91
N GLU A 193 0.58 -9.17 14.24
CA GLU A 193 0.68 -10.38 15.03
C GLU A 193 -0.31 -11.44 14.53
N GLY A 194 -1.55 -11.04 14.24
CA GLY A 194 -2.58 -11.91 13.66
C GLY A 194 -2.20 -12.48 12.30
N LYS A 195 -1.54 -11.69 11.42
CA LYS A 195 -1.04 -12.16 10.13
C LYS A 195 0.05 -13.23 10.33
N ILE A 196 1.00 -13.03 11.25
CA ILE A 196 2.07 -13.99 11.55
C ILE A 196 1.48 -15.30 12.08
N VAL A 197 0.58 -15.23 13.05
CA VAL A 197 -0.09 -16.43 13.62
C VAL A 197 -0.88 -17.17 12.54
N ARG A 198 -1.61 -16.45 11.70
CA ARG A 198 -2.38 -17.05 10.58
C ARG A 198 -1.46 -17.74 9.59
N ARG A 199 -0.31 -17.14 9.25
CA ARG A 199 0.67 -17.76 8.35
C ARG A 199 1.20 -19.08 8.92
N VAL A 200 1.53 -19.11 10.21
CA VAL A 200 1.97 -20.34 10.90
C VAL A 200 0.90 -21.42 10.87
N LYS A 201 -0.38 -21.05 11.13
CA LYS A 201 -1.50 -22.00 11.12
C LYS A 201 -1.81 -22.59 9.76
N VAL A 202 -1.51 -21.89 8.65
CA VAL A 202 -1.68 -22.42 7.28
C VAL A 202 -0.69 -23.56 7.00
N TRP A 203 0.45 -23.60 7.67
CA TRP A 203 1.40 -24.70 7.54
C TRP A 203 1.00 -25.90 8.40
N THR A 204 -0.13 -26.50 8.08
CA THR A 204 -0.74 -27.61 8.84
C THR A 204 0.02 -28.93 8.73
N ASN A 205 1.06 -29.01 7.88
CA ASN A 205 1.83 -30.23 7.69
C ASN A 205 2.73 -30.47 8.91
N ASN A 206 2.37 -31.44 9.74
CA ASN A 206 3.11 -31.85 10.93
C ASN A 206 4.47 -32.49 10.61
N PHE A 207 4.77 -32.79 9.34
CA PHE A 207 6.01 -33.41 8.89
C PHE A 207 7.16 -32.42 8.62
N LEU A 208 6.95 -31.12 8.86
CA LEU A 208 8.04 -30.16 8.76
C LEU A 208 9.14 -30.48 9.78
N SER A 209 10.33 -30.77 9.28
CA SER A 209 11.50 -30.98 10.11
C SER A 209 11.88 -29.70 10.87
N PHE A 210 12.67 -29.81 11.92
CA PHE A 210 13.21 -28.66 12.64
C PHE A 210 13.94 -27.67 11.71
N ALA A 211 14.78 -28.20 10.82
CA ALA A 211 15.50 -27.39 9.82
C ALA A 211 14.54 -26.68 8.85
N GLY A 212 13.47 -27.35 8.41
CA GLY A 212 12.43 -26.72 7.57
C GLY A 212 11.71 -25.60 8.28
N ARG A 213 11.37 -25.79 9.56
CA ARG A 213 10.75 -24.73 10.37
C ARG A 213 11.70 -23.55 10.60
N LEU A 214 13.00 -23.82 10.86
CA LEU A 214 14.01 -22.76 10.96
C LEU A 214 14.10 -21.95 9.69
N GLN A 215 14.14 -22.60 8.54
CA GLN A 215 14.15 -21.91 7.25
C GLN A 215 12.92 -21.03 7.05
N LEU A 216 11.73 -21.50 7.43
CA LEU A 216 10.49 -20.70 7.34
C LEU A 216 10.49 -19.52 8.32
N VAL A 217 11.06 -19.67 9.51
CA VAL A 217 11.24 -18.57 10.45
C VAL A 217 12.12 -17.49 9.84
N GLN A 218 13.26 -17.86 9.26
CA GLN A 218 14.23 -16.91 8.71
C GLN A 218 13.74 -16.24 7.43
N SER A 219 13.17 -17.01 6.48
CA SER A 219 12.85 -16.50 5.14
C SER A 219 11.45 -15.88 5.04
N VAL A 220 10.46 -16.39 5.79
CA VAL A 220 9.07 -15.97 5.65
C VAL A 220 8.58 -15.18 6.85
N LEU A 221 8.64 -15.77 8.07
CA LEU A 221 8.05 -15.10 9.24
C LEU A 221 8.80 -13.84 9.62
N PHE A 222 10.12 -13.85 9.50
CA PHE A 222 10.93 -12.67 9.76
C PHE A 222 10.65 -11.54 8.74
N SER A 223 10.49 -11.86 7.47
CA SER A 223 10.22 -10.86 6.43
C SER A 223 8.86 -10.17 6.59
N MET A 224 7.87 -10.83 7.22
CA MET A 224 6.53 -10.25 7.41
C MET A 224 6.53 -9.00 8.28
N GLN A 225 7.46 -8.87 9.21
CA GLN A 225 7.60 -7.70 10.10
C GLN A 225 8.63 -6.68 9.60
N ALA A 226 9.53 -7.08 8.70
CA ALA A 226 10.64 -6.23 8.23
C ALA A 226 10.14 -4.90 7.68
N TYR A 227 9.06 -4.92 6.88
CA TYR A 227 8.45 -3.71 6.33
C TYR A 227 7.99 -2.73 7.42
N TRP A 228 7.35 -3.24 8.49
CA TRP A 228 6.94 -2.40 9.62
C TRP A 228 8.14 -1.86 10.41
N CYS A 229 9.23 -2.64 10.48
CA CYS A 229 10.46 -2.22 11.14
C CYS A 229 11.13 -1.02 10.47
N TYR A 230 10.93 -0.81 9.18
CA TYR A 230 11.41 0.37 8.46
C TYR A 230 10.61 1.65 8.78
N HIS A 231 9.37 1.52 9.26
CA HIS A 231 8.50 2.67 9.50
C HIS A 231 8.30 3.00 10.99
N PHE A 232 8.45 2.01 11.87
CA PHE A 232 8.13 2.18 13.29
C PHE A 232 9.13 1.48 14.20
N ILE A 233 9.38 2.11 15.37
CA ILE A 233 10.03 1.43 16.49
C ILE A 233 8.97 0.61 17.22
N PHE A 234 9.15 -0.70 17.30
CA PHE A 234 8.20 -1.60 17.94
C PHE A 234 8.20 -1.46 19.48
N PRO A 235 7.00 -1.51 20.09
CA PRO A 235 6.90 -1.68 21.52
C PRO A 235 7.54 -3.02 21.96
N LYS A 236 8.31 -3.02 23.06
CA LYS A 236 8.97 -4.24 23.57
C LYS A 236 8.03 -5.42 23.79
N ARG A 237 6.76 -5.13 24.14
CA ARG A 237 5.72 -6.16 24.30
C ARG A 237 5.44 -6.88 22.98
N VAL A 238 5.37 -6.15 21.86
CA VAL A 238 5.13 -6.70 20.52
C VAL A 238 6.29 -7.56 20.07
N VAL A 239 7.54 -7.06 20.25
CA VAL A 239 8.75 -7.84 19.95
C VAL A 239 8.72 -9.17 20.68
N LYS A 240 8.49 -9.17 22.00
CA LYS A 240 8.40 -10.38 22.82
C LYS A 240 7.28 -11.33 22.37
N SER A 241 6.13 -10.80 21.96
CA SER A 241 4.99 -11.59 21.48
C SER A 241 5.30 -12.29 20.15
N ILE A 242 5.91 -11.56 19.21
CA ILE A 242 6.31 -12.12 17.92
C ILE A 242 7.41 -13.18 18.13
N GLU A 243 8.46 -12.88 18.88
CA GLU A 243 9.56 -13.82 19.20
C GLU A 243 9.04 -15.08 19.90
N ALA A 244 8.06 -14.95 20.82
CA ALA A 244 7.40 -16.10 21.44
C ALA A 244 6.66 -16.97 20.40
N THR A 245 5.98 -16.35 19.43
CA THR A 245 5.32 -17.05 18.33
C THR A 245 6.32 -17.79 17.44
N LEU A 246 7.42 -17.13 17.06
CA LEU A 246 8.50 -17.74 16.27
C LEU A 246 9.14 -18.92 17.01
N ARG A 247 9.46 -18.76 18.29
CA ARG A 247 10.01 -19.79 19.15
C ARG A 247 9.07 -21.00 19.25
N ASN A 248 7.78 -20.76 19.53
CA ASN A 248 6.81 -21.83 19.64
C ASN A 248 6.64 -22.61 18.33
N PHE A 249 6.63 -21.91 17.18
CA PHE A 249 6.60 -22.54 15.87
C PHE A 249 7.87 -23.37 15.61
N LEU A 250 9.04 -22.84 15.93
CA LEU A 250 10.32 -23.54 15.72
C LEU A 250 10.33 -24.90 16.47
N TRP A 251 9.90 -24.92 17.75
CA TRP A 251 9.96 -26.11 18.59
C TRP A 251 8.75 -27.02 18.46
N LYS A 252 7.56 -26.49 18.31
CA LYS A 252 6.29 -27.21 18.36
C LYS A 252 5.51 -27.26 17.04
N GLY A 253 5.95 -26.49 16.05
CA GLY A 253 5.24 -26.40 14.77
C GLY A 253 3.92 -25.61 14.87
N PRO A 254 2.95 -25.92 14.01
CA PRO A 254 1.73 -25.11 13.84
C PRO A 254 0.81 -25.03 15.07
N SER A 255 0.94 -25.97 16.01
CA SER A 255 0.12 -25.98 17.25
C SER A 255 0.39 -24.79 18.15
N LEU A 256 1.57 -24.15 18.02
CA LEU A 256 2.01 -23.00 18.83
C LEU A 256 1.89 -23.23 20.36
N ALA A 257 1.96 -24.49 20.80
CA ALA A 257 1.86 -24.82 22.22
C ALA A 257 2.93 -24.07 23.04
N SER A 258 2.55 -23.45 24.14
CA SER A 258 3.43 -22.62 24.97
C SER A 258 4.45 -23.40 25.80
N SER A 259 4.19 -24.69 26.04
CA SER A 259 5.06 -25.56 26.83
C SER A 259 6.11 -26.24 25.97
N GLY A 260 7.39 -26.20 26.38
CA GLY A 260 8.46 -27.05 25.86
C GLY A 260 9.50 -26.41 24.95
N ALA A 261 9.61 -25.10 24.92
CA ALA A 261 10.82 -24.44 24.38
C ALA A 261 11.96 -24.67 25.37
N LYS A 262 12.92 -25.53 25.02
CA LYS A 262 14.02 -25.93 25.90
C LYS A 262 15.15 -24.90 26.00
N ILE A 263 15.18 -23.92 25.08
CA ILE A 263 16.27 -22.96 24.91
C ILE A 263 15.66 -21.55 24.79
N SER A 264 16.34 -20.58 25.42
CA SER A 264 15.93 -19.17 25.33
C SER A 264 16.06 -18.65 23.91
N TRP A 265 15.22 -17.67 23.53
CA TRP A 265 15.29 -17.06 22.21
C TRP A 265 16.63 -16.34 21.96
N ASP A 266 17.21 -15.77 23.01
CA ASP A 266 18.54 -15.12 22.95
C ASP A 266 19.67 -16.07 22.52
N LEU A 267 19.63 -17.33 22.94
CA LEU A 267 20.58 -18.35 22.50
C LEU A 267 20.31 -18.79 21.04
N VAL A 268 19.05 -18.93 20.67
CA VAL A 268 18.64 -19.24 19.28
C VAL A 268 19.12 -18.15 18.31
N ALA A 269 19.04 -16.91 18.74
CA ALA A 269 19.36 -15.72 17.92
C ALA A 269 20.87 -15.40 17.82
N ARG A 270 21.74 -16.10 18.57
CA ARG A 270 23.20 -15.94 18.42
C ARG A 270 23.67 -16.35 17.04
N SER A 271 24.82 -15.84 16.64
CA SER A 271 25.49 -16.26 15.41
C SER A 271 25.78 -17.76 15.42
N LYS A 272 25.95 -18.35 14.26
CA LYS A 272 26.28 -19.77 14.15
C LYS A 272 27.65 -20.08 14.77
N ASP A 273 28.58 -19.14 14.70
CA ASP A 273 29.93 -19.27 15.25
C ASP A 273 29.91 -19.25 16.79
N GLU A 274 28.86 -18.66 17.41
CA GLU A 274 28.64 -18.65 18.85
C GLU A 274 27.71 -19.78 19.33
N GLY A 275 27.43 -20.77 18.45
CA GLY A 275 26.55 -21.90 18.75
C GLY A 275 25.05 -21.58 18.67
N GLY A 276 24.66 -20.46 18.10
CA GLY A 276 23.27 -20.11 17.81
C GLY A 276 22.78 -20.65 16.45
N LEU A 277 21.56 -20.30 16.09
CA LEU A 277 20.95 -20.66 14.80
C LEU A 277 21.01 -19.53 13.78
N GLY A 278 21.59 -18.38 14.11
CA GLY A 278 21.71 -17.22 13.24
C GLY A 278 20.34 -16.59 12.87
N VAL A 279 19.36 -16.70 13.76
CA VAL A 279 18.08 -15.98 13.60
C VAL A 279 18.27 -14.55 14.04
N GLN A 280 17.87 -13.61 13.23
CA GLN A 280 17.99 -12.18 13.55
C GLN A 280 17.07 -11.80 14.72
N ARG A 281 17.58 -10.97 15.63
CA ARG A 281 16.78 -10.38 16.72
C ARG A 281 15.95 -9.24 16.16
N ILE A 282 14.65 -9.26 16.47
CA ILE A 282 13.72 -8.25 15.96
C ILE A 282 14.06 -6.85 16.47
N ASP A 283 14.44 -6.72 17.76
CA ASP A 283 14.77 -5.42 18.36
C ASP A 283 16.01 -4.79 17.68
N ASP A 284 17.06 -5.57 17.47
CA ASP A 284 18.30 -5.09 16.85
C ASP A 284 18.07 -4.74 15.38
N TRP A 285 17.33 -5.58 14.64
CA TRP A 285 16.95 -5.31 13.26
C TRP A 285 16.08 -4.05 13.14
N ASN A 286 15.11 -3.88 14.03
CA ASN A 286 14.21 -2.72 14.00
C ASN A 286 14.99 -1.41 14.26
N ARG A 287 15.94 -1.41 15.19
CA ARG A 287 16.79 -0.25 15.43
C ARG A 287 17.70 0.04 14.24
N ALA A 288 18.31 -0.98 13.65
CA ALA A 288 19.14 -0.84 12.46
C ALA A 288 18.35 -0.29 11.28
N ALA A 289 17.15 -0.83 11.02
CA ALA A 289 16.26 -0.38 9.96
C ALA A 289 15.85 1.09 10.12
N MET A 290 15.53 1.52 11.35
CA MET A 290 15.21 2.93 11.63
C MET A 290 16.41 3.86 11.51
N ALA A 291 17.62 3.39 11.85
CA ALA A 291 18.84 4.19 11.70
C ALA A 291 19.20 4.48 10.22
N MET A 292 18.67 3.72 9.27
CA MET A 292 18.85 4.00 7.83
C MET A 292 18.08 5.24 7.35
N HIS A 293 17.15 5.76 8.15
CA HIS A 293 16.36 6.97 7.86
C HIS A 293 16.82 8.21 8.62
N ALA A 294 17.82 8.07 9.49
CA ALA A 294 18.44 9.16 10.27
C ALA A 294 19.63 9.77 9.54
#